data_30e223456c0590113256a216decd9578
#
_entry.id   30e223456c0590113256a216decd9578
#
_cell.length_a   1.000
_cell.length_b   1.000
_cell.length_c   1.000
_cell.angle_alpha   90.00
_cell.angle_beta   90.00
_cell.angle_gamma   90.00
#
_symmetry.space_group_name_H-M   'P 1'
#
loop_
_entity.id
_entity.type
_entity.pdbx_description
1 polymer ?
#
loop_
_entity_poly.entity_id
_entity_poly.type
_entity_poly.pdbx_seq_one_letter_code
_entity_poly.pdbx_strand_id
1 'polypeptide(L)'
;MEPQLSDRTLGQWVEHWAEVSPDKECIVYSDRDLRFTWKQLNERVDNLAKGMMAIGIEKGSHVGLWATNVPDWLTFLYACAKIGAVCVTVNTNYKQNELEYLCENSDMNALCIIDGTWDCDYVDMTYKMLPELKTCQRGHLHSERFPNMKNVIYIGQEKHRGM
;
A
#
# COMPACT_ATOMS: atom_id res chain seq x y z
N MET A 1 -16.97 -18.41 28.70
CA MET A 1 -16.28 -18.91 27.48
C MET A 1 -14.90 -18.29 27.52
N GLU A 2 -13.86 -19.08 27.67
CA GLU A 2 -12.49 -18.57 27.67
C GLU A 2 -12.16 -18.04 26.26
N PRO A 3 -11.49 -16.90 26.15
CA PRO A 3 -11.10 -16.35 24.84
C PRO A 3 -10.12 -17.31 24.18
N GLN A 4 -10.50 -17.89 23.06
CA GLN A 4 -9.64 -18.78 22.29
C GLN A 4 -8.75 -17.90 21.37
N LEU A 5 -7.44 -17.99 21.55
CA LEU A 5 -6.48 -17.32 20.65
C LEU A 5 -6.60 -17.93 19.25
N SER A 6 -6.53 -17.09 18.25
CA SER A 6 -6.55 -17.53 16.85
C SER A 6 -5.13 -17.48 16.27
N ASP A 7 -4.74 -18.54 15.60
CA ASP A 7 -3.47 -18.63 14.87
C ASP A 7 -3.55 -18.04 13.45
N ARG A 8 -4.73 -17.48 13.06
CA ARG A 8 -4.90 -16.89 11.73
C ARG A 8 -4.12 -15.59 11.60
N THR A 9 -3.46 -15.44 10.46
CA THR A 9 -2.86 -14.16 10.04
C THR A 9 -3.96 -13.16 9.62
N LEU A 10 -3.60 -11.88 9.49
CA LEU A 10 -4.53 -10.86 9.00
C LEU A 10 -5.07 -11.19 7.59
N GLY A 11 -4.23 -11.73 6.70
CA GLY A 11 -4.66 -12.18 5.37
C GLY A 11 -5.70 -13.32 5.45
N GLN A 12 -5.44 -14.32 6.29
CA GLN A 12 -6.36 -15.44 6.51
C GLN A 12 -7.70 -15.03 7.14
N TRP A 13 -7.73 -13.92 7.89
CA TRP A 13 -8.99 -13.41 8.41
C TRP A 13 -9.89 -12.84 7.30
N VAL A 14 -9.34 -12.19 6.29
CA VAL A 14 -10.11 -11.71 5.14
C VAL A 14 -10.69 -12.89 4.35
N GLU A 15 -9.89 -13.92 4.10
CA GLU A 15 -10.32 -15.16 3.44
C GLU A 15 -11.46 -15.84 4.22
N HIS A 16 -11.27 -16.01 5.52
CA HIS A 16 -12.28 -16.61 6.39
C HIS A 16 -13.63 -15.88 6.31
N TRP A 17 -13.63 -14.54 6.39
CA TRP A 17 -14.89 -13.80 6.32
C TRP A 17 -15.50 -13.80 4.92
N ALA A 18 -14.69 -13.88 3.88
CA ALA A 18 -15.16 -14.04 2.51
C ALA A 18 -15.83 -15.42 2.29
N GLU A 19 -15.42 -16.45 3.02
CA GLU A 19 -16.06 -17.78 3.00
C GLU A 19 -17.32 -17.82 3.86
N VAL A 20 -17.27 -17.32 5.09
CA VAL A 20 -18.37 -17.44 6.07
C VAL A 20 -19.52 -16.45 5.81
N SER A 21 -19.19 -15.25 5.31
CA SER A 21 -20.16 -14.17 5.11
C SER A 21 -19.87 -13.39 3.82
N PRO A 22 -19.85 -14.04 2.64
CA PRO A 22 -19.36 -13.46 1.38
C PRO A 22 -20.10 -12.17 0.99
N ASP A 23 -21.40 -12.13 1.18
CA ASP A 23 -22.28 -11.05 0.71
C ASP A 23 -22.49 -9.95 1.76
N LYS A 24 -21.93 -10.13 2.98
CA LYS A 24 -22.04 -9.12 4.03
C LYS A 24 -21.10 -7.94 3.72
N GLU A 25 -21.64 -6.72 3.80
CA GLU A 25 -20.85 -5.50 3.69
C GLU A 25 -19.81 -5.43 4.81
N CYS A 26 -18.55 -5.14 4.43
CA CYS A 26 -17.42 -5.01 5.36
C CYS A 26 -16.79 -3.62 5.31
N ILE A 27 -16.90 -2.90 4.20
CA ILE A 27 -16.41 -1.54 4.03
C ILE A 27 -17.51 -0.68 3.44
N VAL A 28 -17.76 0.46 4.06
CA VAL A 28 -18.73 1.46 3.60
C VAL A 28 -18.10 2.85 3.64
N TYR A 29 -17.97 3.46 2.48
CA TYR A 29 -17.59 4.86 2.30
C TYR A 29 -18.84 5.65 1.89
N SER A 30 -19.54 6.19 2.88
CA SER A 30 -20.83 6.85 2.69
C SER A 30 -20.76 8.15 1.86
N ASP A 31 -19.62 8.83 1.93
CA ASP A 31 -19.32 10.05 1.17
C ASP A 31 -19.11 9.80 -0.33
N ARG A 32 -18.84 8.55 -0.72
CA ARG A 32 -18.56 8.13 -2.10
C ARG A 32 -19.55 7.11 -2.63
N ASP A 33 -20.58 6.79 -1.85
CA ASP A 33 -21.54 5.70 -2.13
C ASP A 33 -20.84 4.38 -2.54
N LEU A 34 -19.70 4.10 -1.91
CA LEU A 34 -18.88 2.93 -2.20
C LEU A 34 -18.99 1.90 -1.08
N ARG A 35 -19.35 0.68 -1.46
CA ARG A 35 -19.53 -0.44 -0.53
C ARG A 35 -18.84 -1.68 -1.06
N PHE A 36 -18.18 -2.41 -0.18
CA PHE A 36 -17.60 -3.70 -0.51
C PHE A 36 -18.12 -4.78 0.44
N THR A 37 -18.47 -5.92 -0.13
CA THR A 37 -18.68 -7.16 0.62
C THR A 37 -17.35 -7.84 0.95
N TRP A 38 -17.35 -8.78 1.88
CA TRP A 38 -16.16 -9.56 2.21
C TRP A 38 -15.57 -10.29 0.99
N LYS A 39 -16.43 -10.86 0.14
CA LYS A 39 -16.01 -11.48 -1.12
C LYS A 39 -15.31 -10.49 -2.04
N GLN A 40 -15.91 -9.32 -2.26
CA GLN A 40 -15.33 -8.28 -3.12
C GLN A 40 -14.01 -7.75 -2.57
N LEU A 41 -13.92 -7.55 -1.24
CA LEU A 41 -12.66 -7.15 -0.61
C LEU A 41 -11.59 -8.21 -0.82
N ASN A 42 -11.90 -9.48 -0.58
CA ASN A 42 -10.94 -10.57 -0.76
C ASN A 42 -10.42 -10.66 -2.20
N GLU A 43 -11.30 -10.57 -3.20
CA GLU A 43 -10.94 -10.55 -4.62
C GLU A 43 -10.02 -9.36 -4.97
N ARG A 44 -10.31 -8.16 -4.44
CA ARG A 44 -9.45 -6.98 -4.63
C ARG A 44 -8.08 -7.18 -3.98
N VAL A 45 -8.05 -7.69 -2.76
CA VAL A 45 -6.81 -7.98 -2.03
C VAL A 45 -5.95 -9.00 -2.79
N ASP A 46 -6.54 -10.07 -3.31
CA ASP A 46 -5.83 -11.10 -4.08
C ASP A 46 -5.24 -10.54 -5.38
N ASN A 47 -6.01 -9.72 -6.09
CA ASN A 47 -5.54 -9.11 -7.33
C ASN A 47 -4.38 -8.13 -7.06
N LEU A 48 -4.49 -7.32 -6.02
CA LEU A 48 -3.40 -6.41 -5.63
C LEU A 48 -2.17 -7.17 -5.17
N ALA A 49 -2.34 -8.20 -4.34
CA ALA A 49 -1.24 -9.05 -3.88
C ALA A 49 -0.47 -9.67 -5.06
N LYS A 50 -1.19 -10.23 -6.05
CA LYS A 50 -0.57 -10.75 -7.29
C LYS A 50 0.18 -9.67 -8.06
N GLY A 51 -0.40 -8.47 -8.17
CA GLY A 51 0.25 -7.32 -8.81
C GLY A 51 1.54 -6.89 -8.08
N MET A 52 1.50 -6.85 -6.75
CA MET A 52 2.66 -6.53 -5.92
C MET A 52 3.77 -7.58 -6.07
N MET A 53 3.42 -8.87 -6.08
CA MET A 53 4.38 -9.96 -6.32
C MET A 53 5.01 -9.86 -7.72
N ALA A 54 4.23 -9.50 -8.74
CA ALA A 54 4.70 -9.35 -10.11
C ALA A 54 5.75 -8.23 -10.28
N ILE A 55 5.76 -7.23 -9.40
CA ILE A 55 6.79 -6.17 -9.38
C ILE A 55 7.91 -6.46 -8.36
N GLY A 56 7.99 -7.68 -7.83
CA GLY A 56 9.09 -8.14 -6.98
C GLY A 56 8.91 -7.85 -5.49
N ILE A 57 7.70 -7.53 -5.02
CA ILE A 57 7.40 -7.46 -3.57
C ILE A 57 7.18 -8.88 -3.06
N GLU A 58 7.91 -9.26 -2.05
CA GLU A 58 7.91 -10.62 -1.49
C GLU A 58 7.80 -10.60 0.04
N LYS A 59 7.75 -11.78 0.64
CA LYS A 59 7.75 -11.93 2.10
C LYS A 59 8.96 -11.24 2.71
N GLY A 60 8.70 -10.38 3.69
CA GLY A 60 9.72 -9.58 4.36
C GLY A 60 10.06 -8.26 3.67
N SER A 61 9.53 -7.97 2.47
CA SER A 61 9.64 -6.64 1.87
C SER A 61 8.95 -5.59 2.74
N HIS A 62 9.57 -4.44 2.92
CA HIS A 62 8.99 -3.30 3.61
C HIS A 62 8.33 -2.35 2.61
N VAL A 63 7.03 -2.17 2.73
CA VAL A 63 6.23 -1.39 1.77
C VAL A 63 5.56 -0.24 2.48
N GLY A 64 5.96 0.98 2.14
CA GLY A 64 5.37 2.20 2.66
C GLY A 64 3.97 2.41 2.10
N LEU A 65 3.03 2.79 2.96
CA LEU A 65 1.69 3.21 2.56
C LEU A 65 1.45 4.64 3.05
N TRP A 66 1.55 5.59 2.13
CA TRP A 66 1.37 7.01 2.38
C TRP A 66 0.08 7.51 1.74
N ALA A 67 -0.99 7.29 2.43
CA ALA A 67 -2.33 7.61 1.96
C ALA A 67 -3.25 7.98 3.13
N THR A 68 -4.24 8.82 2.86
CA THR A 68 -5.36 9.09 3.76
C THR A 68 -6.35 7.90 3.73
N ASN A 69 -7.50 8.06 4.37
CA ASN A 69 -8.56 7.03 4.39
C ASN A 69 -9.24 6.86 3.03
N VAL A 70 -8.47 6.38 2.04
CA VAL A 70 -9.00 5.98 0.73
C VAL A 70 -9.43 4.52 0.73
N PRO A 71 -10.38 4.10 -0.12
CA PRO A 71 -10.87 2.72 -0.17
C PRO A 71 -9.76 1.68 -0.35
N ASP A 72 -8.73 2.02 -1.10
CA ASP A 72 -7.61 1.12 -1.40
C ASP A 72 -6.64 0.94 -0.23
N TRP A 73 -6.71 1.78 0.81
CA TRP A 73 -5.84 1.69 1.98
C TRP A 73 -5.91 0.32 2.66
N LEU A 74 -7.14 -0.15 2.95
CA LEU A 74 -7.35 -1.47 3.56
C LEU A 74 -7.00 -2.60 2.59
N THR A 75 -7.32 -2.45 1.30
CA THR A 75 -6.94 -3.42 0.27
C THR A 75 -5.43 -3.60 0.25
N PHE A 76 -4.68 -2.51 0.33
CA PHE A 76 -3.22 -2.53 0.32
C PHE A 76 -2.63 -3.17 1.59
N LEU A 77 -3.15 -2.80 2.76
CA LEU A 77 -2.74 -3.40 4.03
C LEU A 77 -2.92 -4.93 4.03
N TYR A 78 -4.09 -5.40 3.61
CA TYR A 78 -4.36 -6.84 3.57
C TYR A 78 -3.59 -7.55 2.45
N ALA A 79 -3.30 -6.89 1.33
CA ALA A 79 -2.42 -7.45 0.30
C ALA A 79 -1.00 -7.66 0.84
N CYS A 80 -0.42 -6.68 1.54
CA CYS A 80 0.85 -6.86 2.24
C CYS A 80 0.79 -8.05 3.21
N ALA A 81 -0.27 -8.15 4.01
CA ALA A 81 -0.43 -9.23 4.98
C ALA A 81 -0.53 -10.61 4.31
N LYS A 82 -1.17 -10.75 3.15
CA LYS A 82 -1.25 -12.01 2.39
C LYS A 82 0.10 -12.44 1.82
N ILE A 83 0.89 -11.49 1.32
CA ILE A 83 2.23 -11.76 0.79
C ILE A 83 3.22 -12.06 1.93
N GLY A 84 2.96 -11.57 3.14
CA GLY A 84 3.90 -11.55 4.26
C GLY A 84 4.90 -10.40 4.19
N ALA A 85 4.56 -9.35 3.44
CA ALA A 85 5.29 -8.09 3.43
C ALA A 85 4.94 -7.25 4.67
N VAL A 86 5.85 -6.39 5.09
CA VAL A 86 5.67 -5.46 6.19
C VAL A 86 5.07 -4.17 5.65
N CYS A 87 3.84 -3.85 6.03
CA CYS A 87 3.22 -2.58 5.70
C CYS A 87 3.69 -1.48 6.66
N VAL A 88 4.48 -0.54 6.16
CA VAL A 88 4.96 0.63 6.91
C VAL A 88 3.99 1.78 6.68
N THR A 89 3.14 2.06 7.67
CA THR A 89 2.18 3.16 7.57
C THR A 89 2.88 4.50 7.75
N VAL A 90 2.75 5.39 6.77
CA VAL A 90 3.37 6.72 6.77
C VAL A 90 2.36 7.75 7.27
N ASN A 91 2.78 8.59 8.21
CA ASN A 91 1.95 9.68 8.70
C ASN A 91 1.65 10.67 7.58
N THR A 92 0.38 10.97 7.36
CA THR A 92 -0.10 11.85 6.28
C THR A 92 0.36 13.30 6.42
N ASN A 93 0.79 13.73 7.60
CA ASN A 93 1.31 15.07 7.86
C ASN A 93 2.82 15.18 7.64
N TYR A 94 3.53 14.09 7.35
CA TYR A 94 4.97 14.13 7.10
C TYR A 94 5.31 15.03 5.92
N LYS A 95 6.35 15.81 6.11
CA LYS A 95 6.99 16.62 5.07
C LYS A 95 8.25 15.89 4.56
N GLN A 96 8.94 16.51 3.62
CA GLN A 96 10.06 15.90 2.89
C GLN A 96 11.08 15.19 3.80
N ASN A 97 11.60 15.89 4.82
CA ASN A 97 12.66 15.35 5.69
C ASN A 97 12.21 14.16 6.53
N GLU A 98 10.96 14.19 7.00
CA GLU A 98 10.40 13.12 7.82
C GLU A 98 10.11 11.86 6.97
N LEU A 99 9.64 12.05 5.72
CA LEU A 99 9.44 10.97 4.78
C LEU A 99 10.78 10.30 4.43
N GLU A 100 11.79 11.10 4.09
CA GLU A 100 13.13 10.61 3.76
C GLU A 100 13.73 9.80 4.91
N TYR A 101 13.66 10.36 6.12
CA TYR A 101 14.11 9.67 7.34
C TYR A 101 13.38 8.32 7.55
N LEU A 102 12.06 8.29 7.37
CA LEU A 102 11.31 7.04 7.51
C LEU A 102 11.71 6.02 6.45
N CYS A 103 11.87 6.44 5.19
CA CYS A 103 12.30 5.55 4.09
C CYS A 103 13.67 4.92 4.35
N GLU A 104 14.62 5.70 4.88
CA GLU A 104 15.96 5.23 5.24
C GLU A 104 15.91 4.23 6.41
N ASN A 105 15.20 4.59 7.50
CA ASN A 105 15.19 3.78 8.72
C ASN A 105 14.33 2.52 8.66
N SER A 106 13.38 2.46 7.71
CA SER A 106 12.53 1.28 7.54
C SER A 106 13.02 0.33 6.45
N ASP A 107 14.18 0.56 5.84
CA ASP A 107 14.70 -0.24 4.71
C ASP A 107 13.65 -0.45 3.61
N MET A 108 12.90 0.60 3.31
CA MET A 108 11.72 0.54 2.45
C MET A 108 12.06 0.09 1.04
N ASN A 109 11.37 -0.95 0.55
CA ASN A 109 11.56 -1.50 -0.79
C ASN A 109 10.60 -0.90 -1.82
N ALA A 110 9.42 -0.49 -1.38
CA ALA A 110 8.44 0.18 -2.21
C ALA A 110 7.68 1.24 -1.41
N LEU A 111 7.26 2.30 -2.09
CA LEU A 111 6.41 3.35 -1.50
C LEU A 111 5.12 3.46 -2.30
N CYS A 112 3.99 3.29 -1.62
CA CYS A 112 2.67 3.48 -2.20
C CYS A 112 2.11 4.83 -1.77
N ILE A 113 1.67 5.64 -2.74
CA ILE A 113 1.18 7.01 -2.52
C ILE A 113 -0.15 7.27 -3.21
N ILE A 114 -0.87 8.28 -2.73
CA ILE A 114 -1.96 8.98 -3.42
C ILE A 114 -1.47 10.35 -3.91
N ASP A 115 -2.33 11.17 -4.48
CA ASP A 115 -2.01 12.56 -4.89
C ASP A 115 -1.45 13.40 -3.73
N GLY A 116 -2.06 13.28 -2.56
CA GLY A 116 -1.66 14.04 -1.39
C GLY A 116 -2.85 14.46 -0.53
N THR A 117 -2.64 15.53 0.22
CA THR A 117 -3.64 16.23 1.02
C THR A 117 -3.77 17.66 0.53
N TRP A 118 -4.73 18.42 1.10
CA TRP A 118 -4.95 19.83 0.74
C TRP A 118 -3.70 20.73 0.88
N ASP A 119 -2.73 20.37 1.74
CA ASP A 119 -1.52 21.14 2.05
C ASP A 119 -0.21 20.41 1.68
N CYS A 120 -0.30 19.23 1.07
CA CYS A 120 0.86 18.40 0.81
C CYS A 120 0.70 17.57 -0.47
N ASP A 121 1.49 17.86 -1.48
CA ASP A 121 1.57 17.11 -2.73
C ASP A 121 2.56 15.95 -2.59
N TYR A 122 2.04 14.72 -2.43
CA TYR A 122 2.87 13.53 -2.23
C TYR A 122 3.61 13.13 -3.50
N VAL A 123 3.04 13.39 -4.66
CA VAL A 123 3.67 13.10 -5.96
C VAL A 123 4.90 14.00 -6.15
N ASP A 124 4.76 15.31 -5.93
CA ASP A 124 5.88 16.26 -6.03
C ASP A 124 6.98 15.95 -5.00
N MET A 125 6.60 15.66 -3.77
CA MET A 125 7.57 15.27 -2.72
C MET A 125 8.28 13.96 -3.06
N THR A 126 7.58 12.99 -3.61
CA THR A 126 8.18 11.72 -4.05
C THR A 126 9.17 11.95 -5.20
N TYR A 127 8.86 12.80 -6.17
CA TYR A 127 9.80 13.17 -7.23
C TYR A 127 11.00 14.00 -6.75
N LYS A 128 10.86 14.75 -5.68
CA LYS A 128 11.99 15.44 -5.03
C LYS A 128 12.90 14.47 -4.30
N MET A 129 12.32 13.49 -3.61
CA MET A 129 13.05 12.43 -2.91
C MET A 129 13.75 11.47 -3.86
N LEU A 130 13.08 11.12 -4.97
CA LEU A 130 13.50 10.13 -5.96
C LEU A 130 13.50 10.75 -7.37
N PRO A 131 14.43 11.68 -7.68
CA PRO A 131 14.46 12.38 -8.96
C PRO A 131 14.67 11.44 -10.15
N GLU A 132 15.22 10.26 -9.93
CA GLU A 132 15.43 9.20 -10.92
C GLU A 132 14.11 8.71 -11.53
N LEU A 133 12.98 8.83 -10.84
CA LEU A 133 11.65 8.50 -11.36
C LEU A 133 11.30 9.30 -12.63
N LYS A 134 11.84 10.53 -12.78
CA LYS A 134 11.58 11.37 -13.95
C LYS A 134 12.18 10.81 -15.24
N THR A 135 13.15 9.91 -15.14
CA THR A 135 13.90 9.36 -16.27
C THR A 135 13.81 7.85 -16.40
N CYS A 136 13.61 7.12 -15.29
CA CYS A 136 13.54 5.68 -15.32
C CYS A 136 12.23 5.16 -15.97
N GLN A 137 12.27 3.90 -16.38
CA GLN A 137 11.07 3.15 -16.72
C GLN A 137 10.45 2.57 -15.44
N ARG A 138 9.14 2.31 -15.49
CA ARG A 138 8.42 1.64 -14.39
C ARG A 138 9.10 0.31 -14.03
N GLY A 139 9.31 0.07 -12.75
CA GLY A 139 9.98 -1.14 -12.25
C GLY A 139 11.50 -1.15 -12.38
N HIS A 140 12.10 -0.06 -12.86
CA HIS A 140 13.56 0.09 -13.01
C HIS A 140 14.13 1.27 -12.21
N LEU A 141 13.53 1.56 -11.06
CA LEU A 141 14.05 2.58 -10.16
C LEU A 141 15.37 2.11 -9.56
N HIS A 142 16.36 2.98 -9.63
CA HIS A 142 17.65 2.79 -8.98
C HIS A 142 18.09 4.14 -8.39
N SER A 143 18.03 4.25 -7.08
CA SER A 143 18.46 5.45 -6.37
C SER A 143 19.71 5.15 -5.54
N GLU A 144 20.72 6.01 -5.66
CA GLU A 144 21.94 5.91 -4.83
C GLU A 144 21.63 6.20 -3.36
N ARG A 145 20.72 7.16 -3.12
CA ARG A 145 20.33 7.55 -1.77
C ARG A 145 19.44 6.52 -1.07
N PHE A 146 18.55 5.88 -1.83
CA PHE A 146 17.62 4.88 -1.31
C PHE A 146 17.80 3.55 -2.04
N PRO A 147 18.92 2.84 -1.82
CA PRO A 147 19.28 1.66 -2.62
C PRO A 147 18.30 0.49 -2.51
N ASN A 148 17.55 0.44 -1.40
CA ASN A 148 16.50 -0.57 -1.18
C ASN A 148 15.20 -0.24 -1.93
N MET A 149 14.93 1.02 -2.27
CA MET A 149 13.72 1.46 -2.95
C MET A 149 13.72 1.00 -4.42
N LYS A 150 12.80 0.12 -4.79
CA LYS A 150 12.70 -0.47 -6.13
C LYS A 150 11.47 0.00 -6.89
N ASN A 151 10.41 0.33 -6.18
CA ASN A 151 9.14 0.68 -6.79
C ASN A 151 8.49 1.87 -6.07
N VAL A 152 7.81 2.71 -6.85
CA VAL A 152 6.80 3.63 -6.35
C VAL A 152 5.48 3.25 -7.00
N ILE A 153 4.44 3.05 -6.18
CA ILE A 153 3.10 2.65 -6.59
C ILE A 153 2.18 3.85 -6.36
N TYR A 154 1.51 4.28 -7.41
CA TYR A 154 0.55 5.37 -7.30
C TYR A 154 -0.88 4.84 -7.30
N ILE A 155 -1.68 5.22 -6.31
CA ILE A 155 -3.11 4.94 -6.21
C ILE A 155 -3.86 6.15 -6.77
N GLY A 156 -4.28 6.08 -8.03
CA GLY A 156 -5.03 7.13 -8.71
C GLY A 156 -5.28 6.81 -10.16
N GLN A 157 -5.90 7.78 -10.86
CA GLN A 157 -6.26 7.64 -12.28
C GLN A 157 -5.20 8.23 -13.21
N GLU A 158 -4.40 9.15 -12.71
CA GLU A 158 -3.35 9.81 -13.47
C GLU A 158 -2.16 8.89 -13.71
N LYS A 159 -1.37 9.21 -14.72
CA LYS A 159 -0.15 8.47 -15.02
C LYS A 159 1.05 9.30 -14.64
N HIS A 160 1.81 8.83 -13.68
CA HIS A 160 3.08 9.43 -13.28
C HIS A 160 4.23 8.59 -13.81
N ARG A 161 5.26 9.29 -14.34
CA ARG A 161 6.42 8.62 -14.90
C ARG A 161 7.21 7.88 -13.83
N GLY A 162 7.63 6.67 -14.12
CA GLY A 162 8.40 5.82 -13.19
C GLY A 162 7.57 5.12 -12.11
N MET A 163 6.25 5.43 -12.02
CA MET A 163 5.34 4.88 -11.01
C MET A 163 4.37 3.88 -11.61
#